data_2ef74d90fbc5c5bd212f43131268ad78
#
_entry.id   2ef74d90fbc5c5bd212f43131268ad78
#
_cell.length_a   1.000
_cell.length_b   1.000
_cell.length_c   1.000
_cell.angle_alpha   90.00
_cell.angle_beta   90.00
_cell.angle_gamma   90.00
#
_symmetry.space_group_name_H-M   'P 1'
#
loop_
_entity.id
_entity.type
_entity.pdbx_description
1 polymer ?
#
loop_
_entity_poly.entity_id
_entity_poly.type
_entity_poly.pdbx_seq_one_letter_code
_entity_poly.pdbx_strand_id
1 'polypeptide(L)'
;MRIPRLASPLLLIALALIGGWIAAWLLLPDEVAHLSFLVTIKLGIEVTALCLLLGSFPLYAALRQPKWPKLPHVLVAVSLGSLLIPTIARSLSLSALFSFYGPLATGLRVMRLWPQGQPLDSSHAAVVIALVTLYLPFTLLILSESMPSLGRMPDVAGTLGAGVLQTSLRVTIPRLLRPLATAGLVVFSQVLGVIITPRILGSEDVTLAVLIDDLLKRTMNTPEALRIAWAEMALAIPVAAVAAYFIEKERTARARPLQPALRFRGGRVLSVIPLVILAVVPGALLILSLGHSPILSMASLFQSGPTLEWFRRALLEPGFRRVLLPSFMVWMAAAAFSIFPALLVSVLILPYPQVRRSFRLLALVLLFVPQNALGVLLFMVLSRFPAAQASIPAWLLGGMGQAVPGFAFAFLLMDRVGDRLRRSLALASTLGASAWQRLLKVALPNLAPSVAAAFVATALITLDDIIFVRYLPRLPVNTAATELFGRARYGAAPDLAAACILMALFILLLVACGHIAREFPAIRRRLVASVGRPKVAAELGVEGAR
;
A
#
# COMPACT_ATOMS: atom_id res chain seq x y z
N MET A 1 29.75 7.56 -38.32
CA MET A 1 28.75 8.36 -37.63
C MET A 1 28.38 7.68 -36.33
N ARG A 2 28.92 8.11 -35.19
CA ARG A 2 28.53 7.60 -33.86
C ARG A 2 27.24 8.33 -33.49
N ILE A 3 26.10 7.63 -33.51
CA ILE A 3 24.85 8.09 -32.93
C ILE A 3 25.18 8.56 -31.51
N PRO A 4 24.84 9.78 -31.13
CA PRO A 4 25.17 10.28 -29.80
C PRO A 4 24.52 9.36 -28.76
N ARG A 5 25.32 8.75 -27.91
CA ARG A 5 24.94 7.83 -26.81
C ARG A 5 24.10 8.48 -25.70
N LEU A 6 23.41 9.57 -26.02
CA LEU A 6 22.67 10.41 -25.07
C LEU A 6 21.35 10.95 -25.65
N ALA A 7 20.54 10.10 -26.27
CA ALA A 7 19.14 10.27 -25.95
C ALA A 7 19.10 9.94 -24.45
N SER A 8 19.24 10.95 -23.60
CA SER A 8 19.38 10.73 -22.16
C SER A 8 18.20 9.88 -21.72
N PRO A 9 18.35 8.91 -20.79
CA PRO A 9 17.23 8.12 -20.29
C PRO A 9 16.07 9.04 -19.84
N LEU A 10 16.34 10.30 -19.54
CA LEU A 10 15.35 11.33 -19.26
C LEU A 10 14.48 11.67 -20.48
N LEU A 11 15.07 11.73 -21.69
CA LEU A 11 14.30 11.97 -22.91
C LEU A 11 13.36 10.80 -23.22
N LEU A 12 13.82 9.56 -23.08
CA LEU A 12 12.97 8.38 -23.26
C LEU A 12 11.84 8.32 -22.23
N ILE A 13 12.12 8.68 -20.99
CA ILE A 13 11.12 8.79 -19.93
C ILE A 13 10.08 9.86 -20.29
N ALA A 14 10.53 11.05 -20.69
CA ALA A 14 9.63 12.14 -21.08
C ALA A 14 8.76 11.76 -22.28
N LEU A 15 9.33 11.13 -23.30
CA LEU A 15 8.59 10.64 -24.47
C LEU A 15 7.56 9.55 -24.10
N ALA A 16 7.90 8.64 -23.20
CA ALA A 16 6.98 7.60 -22.73
C ALA A 16 5.79 8.20 -21.97
N LEU A 17 6.03 9.18 -21.09
CA LEU A 17 4.99 9.85 -20.32
C LEU A 17 4.09 10.70 -21.23
N ILE A 18 4.68 11.48 -22.14
CA ILE A 18 3.93 12.30 -23.10
C ILE A 18 3.13 11.40 -24.06
N GLY A 19 3.74 10.32 -24.57
CA GLY A 19 3.06 9.37 -25.43
C GLY A 19 1.87 8.68 -24.73
N GLY A 20 2.04 8.30 -23.46
CA GLY A 20 0.95 7.74 -22.65
C GLY A 20 -0.18 8.73 -22.43
N TRP A 21 0.14 10.00 -22.17
CA TRP A 21 -0.85 11.07 -22.05
C TRP A 21 -1.65 11.29 -23.35
N ILE A 22 -0.95 11.42 -24.48
CA ILE A 22 -1.61 11.61 -25.79
C ILE A 22 -2.48 10.40 -26.12
N ALA A 23 -1.98 9.18 -25.93
CA ALA A 23 -2.74 7.97 -26.18
C ALA A 23 -3.98 7.89 -25.29
N ALA A 24 -3.86 8.22 -24.00
CA ALA A 24 -5.00 8.27 -23.08
C ALA A 24 -6.05 9.28 -23.57
N TRP A 25 -5.64 10.50 -23.91
CA TRP A 25 -6.52 11.56 -24.39
C TRP A 25 -7.29 11.15 -25.65
N LEU A 26 -6.62 10.53 -26.62
CA LEU A 26 -7.24 10.09 -27.88
C LEU A 26 -8.22 8.92 -27.73
N LEU A 27 -8.09 8.15 -26.65
CA LEU A 27 -8.99 7.03 -26.35
C LEU A 27 -10.32 7.45 -25.69
N LEU A 28 -10.40 8.67 -25.14
CA LEU A 28 -11.58 9.14 -24.43
C LEU A 28 -12.76 9.35 -25.39
N PRO A 29 -13.96 8.86 -25.04
CA PRO A 29 -15.09 8.83 -25.96
C PRO A 29 -15.82 10.17 -26.11
N ASP A 30 -15.89 10.99 -25.05
CA ASP A 30 -16.73 12.18 -24.98
C ASP A 30 -16.16 13.26 -24.04
N GLU A 31 -16.85 14.40 -23.94
CA GLU A 31 -16.45 15.54 -23.08
C GLU A 31 -16.46 15.17 -21.60
N VAL A 32 -17.37 14.31 -21.14
CA VAL A 32 -17.46 13.88 -19.74
C VAL A 32 -16.21 13.07 -19.36
N ALA A 33 -15.79 12.18 -20.26
CA ALA A 33 -14.56 11.41 -20.07
C ALA A 33 -13.32 12.30 -20.08
N HIS A 34 -13.26 13.33 -20.94
CA HIS A 34 -12.15 14.31 -20.94
C HIS A 34 -12.11 15.13 -19.67
N LEU A 35 -13.28 15.57 -19.16
CA LEU A 35 -13.35 16.28 -17.88
C LEU A 35 -12.89 15.37 -16.72
N SER A 36 -13.37 14.13 -16.67
CA SER A 36 -12.98 13.14 -15.67
C SER A 36 -11.48 12.83 -15.72
N PHE A 37 -10.88 12.82 -16.90
CA PHE A 37 -9.43 12.69 -17.07
C PHE A 37 -8.69 13.87 -16.42
N LEU A 38 -9.11 15.10 -16.69
CA LEU A 38 -8.49 16.29 -16.09
C LEU A 38 -8.64 16.30 -14.57
N VAL A 39 -9.81 15.94 -14.04
CA VAL A 39 -10.06 15.78 -12.60
C VAL A 39 -9.11 14.74 -11.99
N THR A 40 -8.96 13.57 -12.66
CA THR A 40 -8.07 12.51 -12.22
C THR A 40 -6.61 12.97 -12.14
N ILE A 41 -6.13 13.69 -13.18
CA ILE A 41 -4.78 14.23 -13.23
C ILE A 41 -4.57 15.29 -12.16
N LYS A 42 -5.50 16.24 -12.01
CA LYS A 42 -5.46 17.27 -10.98
C LYS A 42 -5.34 16.64 -9.60
N LEU A 43 -6.23 15.71 -9.27
CA LEU A 43 -6.23 14.99 -8.01
C LEU A 43 -4.91 14.23 -7.79
N GLY A 44 -4.41 13.55 -8.82
CA GLY A 44 -3.13 12.84 -8.79
C GLY A 44 -1.95 13.76 -8.48
N ILE A 45 -1.89 14.94 -9.10
CA ILE A 45 -0.83 15.92 -8.86
C ILE A 45 -0.91 16.51 -7.46
N GLU A 46 -2.10 16.94 -7.01
CA GLU A 46 -2.30 17.55 -5.70
C GLU A 46 -1.95 16.58 -4.56
N VAL A 47 -2.48 15.35 -4.60
CA VAL A 47 -2.18 14.33 -3.60
C VAL A 47 -0.70 13.98 -3.59
N THR A 48 -0.09 13.81 -4.77
CA THR A 48 1.34 13.51 -4.87
C THR A 48 2.19 14.63 -4.30
N ALA A 49 1.92 15.89 -4.65
CA ALA A 49 2.66 17.04 -4.15
C ALA A 49 2.56 17.14 -2.62
N LEU A 50 1.37 16.98 -2.05
CA LEU A 50 1.16 17.00 -0.60
C LEU A 50 1.85 15.82 0.10
N CYS A 51 1.77 14.61 -0.44
CA CYS A 51 2.47 13.45 0.10
C CYS A 51 3.99 13.62 0.08
N LEU A 52 4.55 14.17 -0.99
CA LEU A 52 5.98 14.47 -1.08
C LEU A 52 6.38 15.55 -0.07
N LEU A 53 5.60 16.61 0.07
CA LEU A 53 5.84 17.68 1.03
C LEU A 53 5.80 17.16 2.47
N LEU A 54 4.69 16.51 2.83
CA LEU A 54 4.43 16.00 4.18
C LEU A 54 5.26 14.77 4.55
N GLY A 55 5.80 14.06 3.57
CA GLY A 55 6.68 12.91 3.80
C GLY A 55 8.15 13.29 3.85
N SER A 56 8.66 14.08 2.89
CA SER A 56 10.09 14.33 2.74
C SER A 56 10.65 15.24 3.82
N PHE A 57 10.03 16.40 4.06
CA PHE A 57 10.54 17.35 5.05
C PHE A 57 10.50 16.82 6.48
N PRO A 58 9.38 16.25 6.97
CA PRO A 58 9.31 15.69 8.31
C PRO A 58 10.27 14.51 8.51
N LEU A 59 10.39 13.62 7.52
CA LEU A 59 11.32 12.49 7.63
C LEU A 59 12.78 12.96 7.64
N TYR A 60 13.15 13.92 6.79
CA TYR A 60 14.46 14.53 6.82
C TYR A 60 14.75 15.18 8.18
N ALA A 61 13.76 15.92 8.71
CA ALA A 61 13.86 16.55 10.03
C ALA A 61 14.01 15.50 11.15
N ALA A 62 13.28 14.38 11.09
CA ALA A 62 13.36 13.28 12.05
C ALA A 62 14.75 12.63 12.06
N LEU A 63 15.34 12.41 10.88
CA LEU A 63 16.69 11.85 10.75
C LEU A 63 17.79 12.77 11.31
N ARG A 64 17.51 14.05 11.48
CA ARG A 64 18.42 15.08 12.01
C ARG A 64 18.22 15.38 13.50
N GLN A 65 17.42 14.57 14.23
CA GLN A 65 17.14 14.76 15.64
C GLN A 65 18.00 13.84 16.53
N PRO A 66 19.15 14.31 17.08
CA PRO A 66 20.02 13.47 17.91
C PRO A 66 19.38 13.10 19.25
N LYS A 67 18.42 13.91 19.74
CA LYS A 67 17.71 13.63 21.01
C LYS A 67 16.65 12.52 20.86
N TRP A 68 16.19 12.24 19.63
CA TRP A 68 15.15 11.24 19.35
C TRP A 68 15.59 10.28 18.23
N PRO A 69 16.62 9.48 18.43
CA PRO A 69 17.19 8.62 17.39
C PRO A 69 16.22 7.54 16.91
N LYS A 70 15.21 7.22 17.73
CA LYS A 70 14.17 6.21 17.38
C LYS A 70 13.02 6.80 16.55
N LEU A 71 12.91 8.12 16.42
CA LEU A 71 11.78 8.78 15.74
C LEU A 71 11.59 8.34 14.27
N PRO A 72 12.63 8.18 13.45
CA PRO A 72 12.45 7.64 12.10
C PRO A 72 11.87 6.22 12.10
N HIS A 73 12.28 5.37 13.06
CA HIS A 73 11.74 4.01 13.19
C HIS A 73 10.28 4.02 13.64
N VAL A 74 9.90 4.97 14.50
CA VAL A 74 8.48 5.18 14.89
C VAL A 74 7.67 5.62 13.69
N LEU A 75 8.17 6.55 12.87
CA LEU A 75 7.50 6.97 11.63
C LEU A 75 7.25 5.79 10.69
N VAL A 76 8.26 4.94 10.49
CA VAL A 76 8.15 3.73 9.67
C VAL A 76 7.14 2.75 10.28
N ALA A 77 7.20 2.50 11.59
CA ALA A 77 6.28 1.58 12.26
C ALA A 77 4.83 2.06 12.21
N VAL A 78 4.58 3.36 12.44
CA VAL A 78 3.25 3.96 12.34
C VAL A 78 2.75 3.92 10.89
N SER A 79 3.62 4.16 9.91
CA SER A 79 3.27 4.04 8.49
C SER A 79 2.86 2.61 8.14
N LEU A 80 3.62 1.60 8.57
CA LEU A 80 3.26 0.19 8.37
C LEU A 80 1.93 -0.16 9.06
N GLY A 81 1.75 0.27 10.32
CA GLY A 81 0.50 0.09 11.05
C GLY A 81 -0.69 0.75 10.35
N SER A 82 -0.47 1.95 9.82
CA SER A 82 -1.50 2.66 9.06
C SER A 82 -1.93 1.89 7.80
N LEU A 83 -1.04 1.19 7.10
CA LEU A 83 -1.39 0.38 5.93
C LEU A 83 -2.27 -0.84 6.26
N LEU A 84 -2.34 -1.25 7.53
CA LEU A 84 -3.24 -2.34 7.96
C LEU A 84 -4.70 -1.90 8.05
N ILE A 85 -4.97 -0.58 8.04
CA ILE A 85 -6.33 -0.04 8.09
C ILE A 85 -6.92 -0.05 6.67
N PRO A 86 -8.04 -0.74 6.44
CA PRO A 86 -8.68 -0.79 5.14
C PRO A 86 -9.05 0.59 4.60
N THR A 87 -9.02 0.75 3.28
CA THR A 87 -9.35 2.02 2.59
C THR A 87 -10.77 2.48 2.92
N ILE A 88 -11.71 1.55 3.02
CA ILE A 88 -13.11 1.82 3.43
C ILE A 88 -13.15 2.43 4.83
N ALA A 89 -12.40 1.85 5.77
CA ALA A 89 -12.34 2.33 7.15
C ALA A 89 -11.78 3.75 7.25
N ARG A 90 -10.77 4.08 6.43
CA ARG A 90 -10.22 5.45 6.33
C ARG A 90 -11.24 6.44 5.81
N SER A 91 -11.87 6.11 4.68
CA SER A 91 -12.86 6.97 4.05
C SER A 91 -14.06 7.20 4.98
N LEU A 92 -14.50 6.16 5.69
CA LEU A 92 -15.56 6.23 6.68
C LEU A 92 -15.21 7.15 7.85
N SER A 93 -13.99 6.98 8.41
CA SER A 93 -13.52 7.81 9.54
C SER A 93 -13.45 9.28 9.16
N LEU A 94 -12.97 9.56 7.96
CA LEU A 94 -12.84 10.93 7.47
C LEU A 94 -14.20 11.52 7.09
N SER A 95 -15.11 10.72 6.53
CA SER A 95 -16.50 11.15 6.32
C SER A 95 -17.15 11.55 7.64
N ALA A 96 -16.96 10.77 8.71
CA ALA A 96 -17.47 11.13 10.04
C ALA A 96 -16.85 12.43 10.60
N LEU A 97 -15.55 12.64 10.41
CA LEU A 97 -14.84 13.86 10.83
C LEU A 97 -15.25 15.09 10.03
N PHE A 98 -15.51 14.92 8.72
CA PHE A 98 -15.84 15.97 7.77
C PHE A 98 -17.33 16.23 7.67
N SER A 99 -18.18 15.33 8.21
CA SER A 99 -19.63 15.50 8.21
C SER A 99 -20.01 16.86 8.78
N PHE A 100 -21.19 17.34 8.44
CA PHE A 100 -21.63 18.69 8.81
C PHE A 100 -21.48 18.98 10.32
N TYR A 101 -21.78 18.01 11.16
CA TYR A 101 -21.62 18.10 12.63
C TYR A 101 -20.32 17.50 13.13
N GLY A 102 -19.44 17.06 12.22
CA GLY A 102 -18.17 16.46 12.58
C GLY A 102 -17.20 17.43 13.24
N PRO A 103 -16.32 16.93 14.13
CA PRO A 103 -15.43 17.78 14.92
C PRO A 103 -14.47 18.60 14.07
N LEU A 104 -13.99 18.06 12.95
CA LEU A 104 -13.07 18.79 12.08
C LEU A 104 -13.78 19.89 11.30
N ALA A 105 -14.93 19.58 10.70
CA ALA A 105 -15.73 20.57 9.98
C ALA A 105 -16.18 21.72 10.92
N THR A 106 -16.61 21.38 12.14
CA THR A 106 -17.00 22.36 13.17
C THR A 106 -15.79 23.22 13.58
N GLY A 107 -14.63 22.60 13.83
CA GLY A 107 -13.41 23.32 14.18
C GLY A 107 -12.96 24.30 13.08
N LEU A 108 -12.97 23.89 11.81
CA LEU A 108 -12.60 24.74 10.69
C LEU A 108 -13.58 25.92 10.49
N ARG A 109 -14.89 25.70 10.75
CA ARG A 109 -15.89 26.79 10.71
C ARG A 109 -15.70 27.78 11.84
N VAL A 110 -15.42 27.32 13.06
CA VAL A 110 -15.12 28.20 14.22
C VAL A 110 -13.88 29.04 13.93
N MET A 111 -12.86 28.47 13.30
CA MET A 111 -11.64 29.17 12.88
C MET A 111 -11.85 30.05 11.64
N ARG A 112 -13.05 30.07 11.05
CA ARG A 112 -13.37 30.76 9.78
C ARG A 112 -12.52 30.32 8.59
N LEU A 113 -11.98 29.12 8.64
CA LEU A 113 -11.19 28.53 7.54
C LEU A 113 -12.07 27.78 6.53
N TRP A 114 -13.34 27.55 6.84
CA TRP A 114 -14.33 26.91 5.96
C TRP A 114 -15.66 27.69 5.99
N PRO A 115 -16.34 27.87 4.83
CA PRO A 115 -17.61 28.60 4.76
C PRO A 115 -18.69 27.96 5.61
N GLN A 116 -19.50 28.79 6.25
CA GLN A 116 -20.66 28.31 7.00
C GLN A 116 -21.75 27.80 6.05
N GLY A 117 -22.31 26.63 6.36
CA GLY A 117 -23.38 26.04 5.53
C GLY A 117 -22.91 25.13 4.40
N GLN A 118 -21.61 25.11 4.06
CA GLN A 118 -21.10 24.15 3.07
C GLN A 118 -20.66 22.84 3.74
N PRO A 119 -21.04 21.66 3.19
CA PRO A 119 -20.56 20.38 3.66
C PRO A 119 -19.07 20.23 3.30
N LEU A 120 -18.25 19.78 4.25
CA LEU A 120 -16.83 19.52 3.98
C LEU A 120 -16.63 18.14 3.38
N ASP A 121 -17.43 17.16 3.77
CA ASP A 121 -17.33 15.75 3.37
C ASP A 121 -17.50 15.53 1.86
N SER A 122 -18.35 16.32 1.19
CA SER A 122 -18.53 16.25 -0.27
C SER A 122 -17.59 17.14 -1.08
N SER A 123 -16.63 17.79 -0.44
CA SER A 123 -15.71 18.71 -1.11
C SER A 123 -14.51 17.99 -1.75
N HIS A 124 -13.95 18.60 -2.79
CA HIS A 124 -12.67 18.17 -3.37
C HIS A 124 -11.55 18.09 -2.32
N ALA A 125 -11.50 19.06 -1.41
CA ALA A 125 -10.51 19.11 -0.33
C ALA A 125 -10.59 17.88 0.60
N ALA A 126 -11.80 17.39 0.91
CA ALA A 126 -11.98 16.18 1.71
C ALA A 126 -11.38 14.95 1.03
N VAL A 127 -11.60 14.79 -0.28
CA VAL A 127 -11.02 13.70 -1.07
C VAL A 127 -9.50 13.78 -1.08
N VAL A 128 -8.93 14.97 -1.33
CA VAL A 128 -7.47 15.19 -1.31
C VAL A 128 -6.89 14.82 0.05
N ILE A 129 -7.46 15.32 1.16
CA ILE A 129 -6.99 15.02 2.51
C ILE A 129 -7.08 13.51 2.79
N ALA A 130 -8.17 12.87 2.40
CA ALA A 130 -8.36 11.44 2.60
C ALA A 130 -7.31 10.61 1.84
N LEU A 131 -7.03 10.95 0.58
CA LEU A 131 -6.02 10.29 -0.21
C LEU A 131 -4.59 10.55 0.29
N VAL A 132 -4.33 11.75 0.82
CA VAL A 132 -3.05 12.03 1.49
C VAL A 132 -2.86 11.11 2.70
N THR A 133 -3.87 10.91 3.56
CA THR A 133 -3.76 9.96 4.69
C THR A 133 -3.53 8.52 4.24
N LEU A 134 -4.04 8.14 3.05
CA LEU A 134 -3.89 6.82 2.47
C LEU A 134 -2.48 6.60 1.88
N TYR A 135 -1.94 7.59 1.15
CA TYR A 135 -0.69 7.43 0.39
C TYR A 135 0.56 7.99 1.07
N LEU A 136 0.42 8.83 2.09
CA LEU A 136 1.55 9.32 2.89
C LEU A 136 2.41 8.18 3.49
N PRO A 137 1.85 7.05 3.99
CA PRO A 137 2.64 5.91 4.44
C PRO A 137 3.57 5.35 3.38
N PHE A 138 3.11 5.21 2.13
CA PHE A 138 3.96 4.74 1.02
C PHE A 138 5.12 5.69 0.75
N THR A 139 4.86 7.00 0.75
CA THR A 139 5.89 8.02 0.58
C THR A 139 6.94 7.93 1.69
N LEU A 140 6.51 7.83 2.96
CA LEU A 140 7.42 7.70 4.11
C LEU A 140 8.26 6.43 4.03
N LEU A 141 7.68 5.30 3.63
CA LEU A 141 8.41 4.02 3.50
C LEU A 141 9.45 4.08 2.39
N ILE A 142 9.09 4.56 1.20
CA ILE A 142 10.02 4.68 0.06
C ILE A 142 11.18 5.62 0.40
N LEU A 143 10.88 6.77 0.99
CA LEU A 143 11.89 7.74 1.35
C LEU A 143 12.75 7.27 2.53
N SER A 144 12.20 6.52 3.49
CA SER A 144 12.96 6.00 4.64
C SER A 144 14.05 5.00 4.23
N GLU A 145 13.83 4.24 3.16
CA GLU A 145 14.85 3.34 2.60
C GLU A 145 15.96 4.09 1.87
N SER A 146 15.65 5.23 1.26
CA SER A 146 16.54 5.97 0.37
C SER A 146 17.30 7.11 1.06
N MET A 147 16.68 7.77 2.05
CA MET A 147 17.31 8.91 2.75
C MET A 147 18.63 8.59 3.47
N PRO A 148 18.85 7.37 4.03
CA PRO A 148 20.15 7.00 4.55
C PRO A 148 21.31 7.10 3.55
N SER A 149 21.03 7.09 2.24
CA SER A 149 22.05 7.26 1.19
C SER A 149 22.68 8.65 1.13
N LEU A 150 22.04 9.67 1.74
CA LEU A 150 22.60 11.02 1.86
C LEU A 150 23.91 11.04 2.64
N GLY A 151 24.07 10.11 3.62
CA GLY A 151 25.26 10.02 4.45
C GLY A 151 25.56 11.31 5.21
N ARG A 152 26.84 11.61 5.42
CA ARG A 152 27.33 12.83 6.06
C ARG A 152 27.56 14.00 5.10
N MET A 153 27.21 13.88 3.83
CA MET A 153 27.52 14.90 2.83
C MET A 153 26.94 16.30 3.12
N PRO A 154 25.68 16.42 3.60
CA PRO A 154 25.18 17.73 4.00
C PRO A 154 25.96 18.36 5.16
N ASP A 155 26.50 17.51 6.06
CA ASP A 155 27.28 17.96 7.20
C ASP A 155 28.67 18.44 6.75
N VAL A 156 29.31 17.71 5.85
CA VAL A 156 30.58 18.10 5.23
C VAL A 156 30.43 19.41 4.45
N ALA A 157 29.32 19.57 3.70
CA ALA A 157 29.05 20.85 3.04
C ALA A 157 28.93 22.01 4.04
N GLY A 158 28.27 21.78 5.18
CA GLY A 158 28.17 22.76 6.27
C GLY A 158 29.53 23.09 6.91
N THR A 159 30.41 22.11 7.12
CA THR A 159 31.77 22.36 7.64
C THR A 159 32.65 23.12 6.64
N LEU A 160 32.34 23.04 5.35
CA LEU A 160 32.99 23.82 4.28
C LEU A 160 32.39 25.21 4.10
N GLY A 161 31.50 25.67 5.00
CA GLY A 161 30.90 27.00 4.99
C GLY A 161 29.64 27.15 4.13
N ALA A 162 29.10 26.05 3.57
CA ALA A 162 27.87 26.12 2.81
C ALA A 162 26.67 26.39 3.74
N GLY A 163 25.87 27.43 3.43
CA GLY A 163 24.62 27.72 4.11
C GLY A 163 23.56 26.61 3.92
N VAL A 164 22.53 26.61 4.77
CA VAL A 164 21.46 25.60 4.75
C VAL A 164 20.79 25.53 3.36
N LEU A 165 20.47 26.67 2.75
CA LEU A 165 19.83 26.73 1.43
C LEU A 165 20.75 26.15 0.34
N GLN A 166 22.03 26.51 0.36
CA GLN A 166 23.02 26.04 -0.59
C GLN A 166 23.26 24.53 -0.47
N THR A 167 23.36 24.01 0.76
CA THR A 167 23.46 22.57 1.06
C THR A 167 22.21 21.83 0.58
N SER A 168 21.02 22.40 0.82
CA SER A 168 19.76 21.79 0.37
C SER A 168 19.67 21.72 -1.16
N LEU A 169 19.90 22.82 -1.85
CA LEU A 169 19.76 22.92 -3.31
C LEU A 169 20.85 22.15 -4.08
N ARG A 170 22.11 22.19 -3.61
CA ARG A 170 23.25 21.62 -4.35
C ARG A 170 23.63 20.19 -3.93
N VAL A 171 23.26 19.75 -2.73
CA VAL A 171 23.66 18.44 -2.19
C VAL A 171 22.45 17.56 -1.91
N THR A 172 21.48 18.05 -1.11
CA THR A 172 20.38 17.22 -0.60
C THR A 172 19.35 16.93 -1.69
N ILE A 173 18.79 17.97 -2.32
CA ILE A 173 17.73 17.82 -3.35
C ILE A 173 18.21 16.99 -4.55
N PRO A 174 19.38 17.23 -5.18
CA PRO A 174 19.79 16.43 -6.33
C PRO A 174 19.93 14.93 -6.02
N ARG A 175 20.32 14.58 -4.79
CA ARG A 175 20.42 13.18 -4.36
C ARG A 175 19.08 12.56 -4.03
N LEU A 176 18.16 13.36 -3.51
CA LEU A 176 16.79 12.90 -3.20
C LEU A 176 15.87 12.93 -4.42
N LEU A 177 16.29 13.53 -5.54
CA LEU A 177 15.42 13.69 -6.71
C LEU A 177 14.88 12.35 -7.22
N ARG A 178 15.70 11.30 -7.25
CA ARG A 178 15.25 9.96 -7.66
C ARG A 178 14.28 9.34 -6.67
N PRO A 179 14.60 9.23 -5.35
CA PRO A 179 13.66 8.77 -4.35
C PRO A 179 12.33 9.54 -4.35
N LEU A 180 12.41 10.87 -4.47
CA LEU A 180 11.22 11.73 -4.56
C LEU A 180 10.41 11.44 -5.83
N ALA A 181 11.08 11.31 -6.98
CA ALA A 181 10.42 10.93 -8.22
C ALA A 181 9.79 9.53 -8.12
N THR A 182 10.50 8.56 -7.53
CA THR A 182 9.97 7.22 -7.29
C THR A 182 8.72 7.27 -6.42
N ALA A 183 8.78 7.93 -5.26
CA ALA A 183 7.63 8.06 -4.35
C ALA A 183 6.47 8.80 -5.03
N GLY A 184 6.76 9.88 -5.75
CA GLY A 184 5.75 10.65 -6.48
C GLY A 184 5.05 9.83 -7.57
N LEU A 185 5.81 9.12 -8.40
CA LEU A 185 5.23 8.28 -9.46
C LEU A 185 4.40 7.11 -8.91
N VAL A 186 4.84 6.52 -7.79
CA VAL A 186 4.07 5.47 -7.10
C VAL A 186 2.76 6.04 -6.58
N VAL A 187 2.79 7.15 -5.84
CA VAL A 187 1.57 7.78 -5.33
C VAL A 187 0.66 8.19 -6.47
N PHE A 188 1.18 8.86 -7.50
CA PHE A 188 0.41 9.30 -8.66
C PHE A 188 -0.29 8.12 -9.34
N SER A 189 0.41 7.02 -9.62
CA SER A 189 -0.18 5.86 -10.27
C SER A 189 -1.27 5.18 -9.43
N GLN A 190 -1.12 5.18 -8.10
CA GLN A 190 -2.14 4.63 -7.20
C GLN A 190 -3.40 5.51 -7.13
N VAL A 191 -3.25 6.83 -7.21
CA VAL A 191 -4.40 7.76 -7.21
C VAL A 191 -5.26 7.59 -8.46
N LEU A 192 -4.68 7.21 -9.62
CA LEU A 192 -5.44 7.03 -10.87
C LEU A 192 -6.61 6.06 -10.72
N GLY A 193 -6.43 4.94 -9.99
CA GLY A 193 -7.42 3.88 -9.84
C GLY A 193 -8.35 4.00 -8.61
N VAL A 194 -8.42 5.17 -7.96
CA VAL A 194 -9.19 5.31 -6.72
C VAL A 194 -10.68 5.45 -6.99
N ILE A 195 -11.48 4.54 -6.42
CA ILE A 195 -12.95 4.55 -6.47
C ILE A 195 -13.56 4.77 -5.08
N ILE A 196 -13.04 4.08 -4.07
CA ILE A 196 -13.68 3.97 -2.74
C ILE A 196 -13.82 5.34 -2.08
N THR A 197 -12.73 6.11 -2.02
CA THR A 197 -12.70 7.39 -1.30
C THR A 197 -13.62 8.45 -1.88
N PRO A 198 -13.61 8.76 -3.21
CA PRO A 198 -14.57 9.70 -3.79
C PRO A 198 -16.03 9.25 -3.62
N ARG A 199 -16.29 7.95 -3.68
CA ARG A 199 -17.66 7.41 -3.53
C ARG A 199 -18.20 7.50 -2.11
N ILE A 200 -17.38 7.29 -1.10
CA ILE A 200 -17.81 7.37 0.33
C ILE A 200 -17.94 8.82 0.77
N LEU A 201 -17.01 9.69 0.35
CA LEU A 201 -17.06 11.10 0.69
C LEU A 201 -18.12 11.90 -0.11
N GLY A 202 -18.78 11.28 -1.10
CA GLY A 202 -19.84 11.93 -1.86
C GLY A 202 -19.37 13.12 -2.71
N SER A 203 -18.08 13.16 -3.10
CA SER A 203 -17.51 14.24 -3.91
C SER A 203 -18.14 14.32 -5.29
N GLU A 204 -18.30 15.55 -5.79
CA GLU A 204 -18.70 15.83 -7.17
C GLU A 204 -17.56 15.53 -8.17
N ASP A 205 -16.35 15.25 -7.67
CA ASP A 205 -15.18 14.89 -8.49
C ASP A 205 -15.37 13.49 -9.11
N VAL A 206 -15.79 13.46 -10.36
CA VAL A 206 -15.88 12.21 -11.13
C VAL A 206 -14.52 11.91 -11.73
N THR A 207 -13.76 11.00 -11.12
CA THR A 207 -12.50 10.49 -11.68
C THR A 207 -12.77 9.45 -12.77
N LEU A 208 -11.77 9.12 -13.61
CA LEU A 208 -11.89 8.06 -14.62
C LEU A 208 -12.32 6.73 -13.98
N ALA A 209 -11.75 6.38 -12.83
CA ALA A 209 -12.09 5.17 -12.10
C ALA A 209 -13.56 5.15 -11.63
N VAL A 210 -14.07 6.29 -11.17
CA VAL A 210 -15.46 6.47 -10.77
C VAL A 210 -16.38 6.40 -11.99
N LEU A 211 -16.00 7.01 -13.11
CA LEU A 211 -16.75 6.96 -14.36
C LEU A 211 -16.86 5.52 -14.92
N ILE A 212 -15.77 4.77 -14.88
CA ILE A 212 -15.77 3.33 -15.24
C ILE A 212 -16.78 2.54 -14.38
N ASP A 213 -16.78 2.76 -13.06
CA ASP A 213 -17.73 2.08 -12.14
C ASP A 213 -19.18 2.44 -12.47
N ASP A 214 -19.46 3.69 -12.80
CA ASP A 214 -20.80 4.13 -13.21
C ASP A 214 -21.25 3.51 -14.53
N LEU A 215 -20.37 3.52 -15.53
CA LEU A 215 -20.66 2.91 -16.84
C LEU A 215 -20.93 1.42 -16.73
N LEU A 216 -20.20 0.69 -15.90
CA LEU A 216 -20.40 -0.74 -15.69
C LEU A 216 -21.64 -1.09 -14.85
N LYS A 217 -21.97 -0.26 -13.82
CA LYS A 217 -22.97 -0.64 -12.81
C LYS A 217 -24.28 0.12 -12.90
N ARG A 218 -24.28 1.33 -13.44
CA ARG A 218 -25.50 2.12 -13.58
C ARG A 218 -26.06 2.09 -14.99
N THR A 219 -25.20 2.29 -16.00
CA THR A 219 -25.64 2.40 -17.41
C THR A 219 -25.43 1.12 -18.20
N MET A 220 -24.68 0.14 -17.66
CA MET A 220 -24.32 -1.11 -18.33
C MET A 220 -23.61 -0.90 -19.69
N ASN A 221 -22.98 0.26 -19.89
CA ASN A 221 -22.27 0.62 -21.11
C ASN A 221 -20.84 0.07 -21.09
N THR A 222 -20.73 -1.24 -21.31
CA THR A 222 -19.45 -1.96 -21.29
C THR A 222 -18.44 -1.49 -22.35
N PRO A 223 -18.83 -1.18 -23.62
CA PRO A 223 -17.87 -0.74 -24.63
C PRO A 223 -17.18 0.57 -24.25
N GLU A 224 -17.92 1.52 -23.71
CA GLU A 224 -17.39 2.81 -23.29
C GLU A 224 -16.51 2.68 -22.04
N ALA A 225 -16.96 1.92 -21.04
CA ALA A 225 -16.15 1.59 -19.86
C ALA A 225 -14.80 0.97 -20.25
N LEU A 226 -14.77 0.11 -21.29
CA LEU A 226 -13.55 -0.48 -21.81
C LEU A 226 -12.62 0.55 -22.45
N ARG A 227 -13.16 1.48 -23.26
CA ARG A 227 -12.35 2.54 -23.88
C ARG A 227 -11.68 3.41 -22.82
N ILE A 228 -12.44 3.79 -21.78
CA ILE A 228 -11.91 4.60 -20.67
C ILE A 228 -10.89 3.80 -19.84
N ALA A 229 -11.11 2.51 -19.62
CA ALA A 229 -10.13 1.65 -18.95
C ALA A 229 -8.80 1.55 -19.75
N TRP A 230 -8.87 1.47 -21.08
CA TRP A 230 -7.68 1.53 -21.94
C TRP A 230 -6.99 2.90 -21.86
N ALA A 231 -7.74 4.01 -21.80
CA ALA A 231 -7.18 5.34 -21.61
C ALA A 231 -6.44 5.44 -20.26
N GLU A 232 -7.04 4.95 -19.19
CA GLU A 232 -6.43 4.89 -17.88
C GLU A 232 -5.14 4.05 -17.87
N MET A 233 -5.15 2.89 -18.52
CA MET A 233 -3.96 2.04 -18.66
C MET A 233 -2.87 2.69 -19.53
N ALA A 234 -3.23 3.37 -20.61
CA ALA A 234 -2.29 4.10 -21.46
C ALA A 234 -1.53 5.19 -20.68
N LEU A 235 -2.19 5.80 -19.70
CA LEU A 235 -1.56 6.75 -18.78
C LEU A 235 -0.74 6.03 -17.68
N ALA A 236 -1.31 5.01 -17.06
CA ALA A 236 -0.73 4.37 -15.87
C ALA A 236 0.50 3.50 -16.18
N ILE A 237 0.51 2.76 -17.30
CA ILE A 237 1.62 1.85 -17.64
C ILE A 237 2.95 2.60 -17.82
N PRO A 238 3.05 3.71 -18.55
CA PRO A 238 4.30 4.47 -18.63
C PRO A 238 4.76 5.02 -17.27
N VAL A 239 3.82 5.52 -16.46
CA VAL A 239 4.13 6.02 -15.10
C VAL A 239 4.67 4.88 -14.24
N ALA A 240 4.00 3.74 -14.23
CA ALA A 240 4.42 2.54 -13.51
C ALA A 240 5.78 2.00 -13.99
N ALA A 241 6.03 2.00 -15.30
CA ALA A 241 7.30 1.56 -15.88
C ALA A 241 8.47 2.47 -15.47
N VAL A 242 8.25 3.78 -15.44
CA VAL A 242 9.24 4.76 -14.97
C VAL A 242 9.50 4.60 -13.48
N ALA A 243 8.46 4.42 -12.67
CA ALA A 243 8.58 4.15 -11.24
C ALA A 243 9.38 2.84 -11.00
N ALA A 244 9.04 1.76 -11.70
CA ALA A 244 9.74 0.48 -11.65
C ALA A 244 11.22 0.60 -12.03
N TYR A 245 11.53 1.36 -13.08
CA TYR A 245 12.91 1.63 -13.48
C TYR A 245 13.71 2.35 -12.39
N PHE A 246 13.14 3.36 -11.74
CA PHE A 246 13.82 4.06 -10.64
C PHE A 246 14.01 3.16 -9.42
N ILE A 247 13.00 2.37 -9.03
CA ILE A 247 13.10 1.40 -7.93
C ILE A 247 14.24 0.41 -8.19
N GLU A 248 14.32 -0.16 -9.39
CA GLU A 248 15.38 -1.12 -9.74
C GLU A 248 16.77 -0.49 -9.73
N LYS A 249 16.87 0.78 -10.14
CA LYS A 249 18.13 1.53 -10.13
C LYS A 249 18.60 1.88 -8.73
N GLU A 250 17.68 2.21 -7.81
CA GLU A 250 18.00 2.49 -6.41
C GLU A 250 18.43 1.23 -5.65
N ARG A 251 17.83 0.08 -5.96
CA ARG A 251 18.19 -1.20 -5.35
C ARG A 251 19.67 -1.56 -5.52
N THR A 252 20.30 -1.10 -6.60
CA THR A 252 21.73 -1.33 -6.87
C THR A 252 22.64 -0.41 -6.06
N ALA A 253 22.12 0.72 -5.57
CA ALA A 253 22.85 1.69 -4.77
C ALA A 253 22.70 1.36 -3.28
N ARG A 254 23.60 0.53 -2.74
CA ARG A 254 23.57 0.15 -1.32
C ARG A 254 23.79 1.37 -0.42
N ALA A 255 22.82 1.66 0.43
CA ALA A 255 22.89 2.70 1.44
C ALA A 255 23.80 2.31 2.63
N ARG A 256 24.64 3.23 3.09
CA ARG A 256 25.33 3.16 4.37
C ARG A 256 24.50 3.85 5.44
N PRO A 257 24.47 3.35 6.69
CA PRO A 257 23.68 3.97 7.74
C PRO A 257 24.14 5.40 8.03
N LEU A 258 23.18 6.30 8.21
CA LEU A 258 23.39 7.70 8.61
C LEU A 258 23.84 7.79 10.07
N GLN A 259 24.87 8.60 10.32
CA GLN A 259 25.16 9.14 11.63
C GLN A 259 24.81 10.64 11.61
N PRO A 260 23.87 11.12 12.44
CA PRO A 260 23.45 12.52 12.44
C PRO A 260 24.52 13.41 13.07
N ALA A 261 24.93 14.46 12.37
CA ALA A 261 25.91 15.41 12.88
C ALA A 261 25.37 16.84 13.08
N LEU A 262 24.44 17.32 12.26
CA LEU A 262 23.90 18.69 12.39
C LEU A 262 22.48 18.70 12.95
N ARG A 263 22.21 19.62 13.88
CA ARG A 263 20.89 19.82 14.51
C ARG A 263 20.02 20.73 13.65
N PHE A 264 18.76 20.35 13.42
CA PHE A 264 17.75 21.20 12.79
C PHE A 264 16.84 21.80 13.87
N ARG A 265 16.92 23.13 14.10
CA ARG A 265 16.02 23.84 15.03
C ARG A 265 14.59 23.80 14.47
N GLY A 266 13.60 23.40 15.30
CA GLY A 266 12.20 23.22 14.87
C GLY A 266 11.88 21.86 14.25
N GLY A 267 12.87 21.03 13.93
CA GLY A 267 12.66 19.72 13.31
C GLY A 267 11.79 18.74 14.12
N ARG A 268 11.64 18.96 15.45
CA ARG A 268 10.75 18.13 16.28
C ARG A 268 9.29 18.31 15.91
N VAL A 269 8.82 19.54 15.84
CA VAL A 269 7.43 19.86 15.51
C VAL A 269 7.13 19.33 14.12
N LEU A 270 8.02 19.60 13.16
CA LEU A 270 7.85 19.16 11.78
C LEU A 270 7.79 17.62 11.67
N SER A 271 8.60 16.88 12.43
CA SER A 271 8.64 15.41 12.42
C SER A 271 7.39 14.76 13.02
N VAL A 272 6.64 15.48 13.86
CA VAL A 272 5.41 14.96 14.49
C VAL A 272 4.21 15.06 13.54
N ILE A 273 4.24 15.96 12.56
CA ILE A 273 3.11 16.20 11.64
C ILE A 273 2.60 14.90 10.98
N PRO A 274 3.44 14.06 10.34
CA PRO A 274 2.96 12.80 9.76
C PRO A 274 2.36 11.86 10.79
N LEU A 275 2.92 11.81 12.01
CA LEU A 275 2.37 10.96 13.08
C LEU A 275 0.95 11.39 13.46
N VAL A 276 0.70 12.70 13.58
CA VAL A 276 -0.62 13.24 13.85
C VAL A 276 -1.57 12.90 12.71
N ILE A 277 -1.18 13.16 11.45
CA ILE A 277 -2.00 12.85 10.26
C ILE A 277 -2.38 11.36 10.23
N LEU A 278 -1.41 10.47 10.47
CA LEU A 278 -1.64 9.02 10.44
C LEU A 278 -2.43 8.52 11.66
N ALA A 279 -2.39 9.22 12.79
CA ALA A 279 -3.15 8.88 13.99
C ALA A 279 -4.61 9.33 13.95
N VAL A 280 -4.94 10.34 13.14
CA VAL A 280 -6.32 10.88 13.02
C VAL A 280 -7.31 9.80 12.60
N VAL A 281 -6.98 9.01 11.58
CA VAL A 281 -7.86 7.97 11.05
C VAL A 281 -8.17 6.88 12.07
N PRO A 282 -7.18 6.18 12.66
CA PRO A 282 -7.47 5.15 13.67
C PRO A 282 -8.13 5.75 14.92
N GLY A 283 -7.75 6.96 15.30
CA GLY A 283 -8.38 7.67 16.42
C GLY A 283 -9.86 7.93 16.17
N ALA A 284 -10.21 8.48 15.02
CA ALA A 284 -11.61 8.74 14.65
C ALA A 284 -12.42 7.44 14.54
N LEU A 285 -11.84 6.40 13.95
CA LEU A 285 -12.48 5.10 13.84
C LEU A 285 -12.78 4.48 15.22
N LEU A 286 -11.80 4.57 16.14
CA LEU A 286 -11.97 4.07 17.50
C LEU A 286 -13.06 4.86 18.25
N ILE A 287 -13.02 6.19 18.16
CA ILE A 287 -14.01 7.05 18.80
C ILE A 287 -15.42 6.76 18.26
N LEU A 288 -15.57 6.62 16.95
CA LEU A 288 -16.85 6.30 16.31
C LEU A 288 -17.37 4.94 16.76
N SER A 289 -16.50 3.93 16.86
CA SER A 289 -16.87 2.57 17.25
C SER A 289 -17.23 2.42 18.74
N LEU A 290 -16.73 3.30 19.59
CA LEU A 290 -17.02 3.34 21.03
C LEU A 290 -18.13 4.32 21.38
N GLY A 291 -18.53 5.19 20.45
CA GLY A 291 -19.58 6.20 20.65
C GLY A 291 -20.99 5.60 20.61
N HIS A 292 -21.96 6.25 21.28
CA HIS A 292 -23.37 5.86 21.26
C HIS A 292 -24.16 6.43 20.09
N SER A 293 -23.60 7.44 19.39
CA SER A 293 -24.26 8.16 18.31
C SER A 293 -23.60 7.91 16.96
N PRO A 294 -24.36 7.79 15.87
CA PRO A 294 -23.81 7.77 14.52
C PRO A 294 -23.15 9.11 14.13
N ILE A 295 -23.47 10.18 14.85
CA ILE A 295 -22.88 11.51 14.61
C ILE A 295 -21.69 11.69 15.54
N LEU A 296 -20.52 11.89 14.96
CA LEU A 296 -19.29 12.16 15.69
C LEU A 296 -19.28 13.64 16.12
N SER A 297 -20.14 13.99 17.09
CA SER A 297 -20.10 15.32 17.71
C SER A 297 -19.20 15.30 18.95
N MET A 298 -18.48 16.39 19.20
CA MET A 298 -17.65 16.50 20.41
C MET A 298 -18.49 16.35 21.69
N ALA A 299 -19.77 16.78 21.67
CA ALA A 299 -20.67 16.64 22.79
C ALA A 299 -21.08 15.20 23.09
N SER A 300 -21.27 14.35 22.06
CA SER A 300 -21.68 12.96 22.25
C SER A 300 -20.57 12.06 22.85
N LEU A 301 -19.31 12.44 22.67
CA LEU A 301 -18.17 11.70 23.23
C LEU A 301 -18.09 11.80 24.76
N PHE A 302 -18.51 12.91 25.34
CA PHE A 302 -18.39 13.17 26.79
C PHE A 302 -19.64 12.85 27.58
N GLN A 303 -20.82 12.72 26.93
CA GLN A 303 -22.10 12.57 27.63
C GLN A 303 -22.48 11.13 27.96
N SER A 304 -22.08 10.16 27.15
CA SER A 304 -22.64 8.79 27.22
C SER A 304 -21.62 7.70 27.60
N GLY A 305 -20.34 8.04 27.70
CA GLY A 305 -19.27 7.05 27.96
C GLY A 305 -19.02 6.07 26.79
N PRO A 306 -17.96 5.25 26.83
CA PRO A 306 -17.65 4.27 25.79
C PRO A 306 -18.53 3.02 25.87
N THR A 307 -18.92 2.48 24.70
CA THR A 307 -19.68 1.22 24.60
C THR A 307 -18.97 0.20 23.72
N LEU A 308 -19.11 -1.08 24.05
CA LEU A 308 -18.65 -2.19 23.22
C LEU A 308 -19.82 -2.90 22.49
N GLU A 309 -21.01 -2.36 22.59
CA GLU A 309 -22.22 -2.96 22.01
C GLU A 309 -22.11 -3.11 20.49
N TRP A 310 -21.51 -2.13 19.82
CA TRP A 310 -21.33 -2.14 18.37
C TRP A 310 -20.40 -3.26 17.89
N PHE A 311 -19.38 -3.61 18.64
CA PHE A 311 -18.52 -4.76 18.36
C PHE A 311 -19.30 -6.08 18.49
N ARG A 312 -20.12 -6.18 19.53
CA ARG A 312 -21.01 -7.32 19.71
C ARG A 312 -22.02 -7.43 18.59
N ARG A 313 -22.68 -6.31 18.22
CA ARG A 313 -23.63 -6.27 17.11
C ARG A 313 -22.95 -6.65 15.79
N ALA A 314 -21.78 -6.08 15.47
CA ALA A 314 -21.04 -6.41 14.25
C ALA A 314 -20.69 -7.91 14.16
N LEU A 315 -20.32 -8.55 15.27
CA LEU A 315 -20.01 -9.97 15.32
C LEU A 315 -21.26 -10.87 15.23
N LEU A 316 -22.40 -10.43 15.80
CA LEU A 316 -23.62 -11.23 15.88
C LEU A 316 -24.57 -10.98 14.70
N GLU A 317 -24.42 -9.86 14.00
CA GLU A 317 -25.28 -9.49 12.89
C GLU A 317 -25.22 -10.52 11.76
N PRO A 318 -26.36 -11.09 11.34
CA PRO A 318 -26.38 -12.11 10.30
C PRO A 318 -25.81 -11.64 8.96
N GLY A 319 -25.98 -10.35 8.65
CA GLY A 319 -25.46 -9.74 7.42
C GLY A 319 -23.94 -9.81 7.34
N PHE A 320 -23.25 -9.40 8.40
CA PHE A 320 -21.78 -9.42 8.42
C PHE A 320 -21.22 -10.86 8.52
N ARG A 321 -21.85 -11.72 9.31
CA ARG A 321 -21.43 -13.12 9.42
C ARG A 321 -21.50 -13.90 8.10
N ARG A 322 -22.53 -13.62 7.28
CA ARG A 322 -22.71 -14.27 5.96
C ARG A 322 -21.59 -13.96 4.98
N VAL A 323 -20.94 -12.82 5.10
CA VAL A 323 -19.88 -12.39 4.18
C VAL A 323 -18.48 -12.84 4.59
N LEU A 324 -18.30 -13.36 5.82
CA LEU A 324 -16.98 -13.81 6.31
C LEU A 324 -16.46 -15.02 5.54
N LEU A 325 -17.30 -16.04 5.34
CA LEU A 325 -16.90 -17.26 4.63
C LEU A 325 -16.58 -16.98 3.15
N PRO A 326 -17.41 -16.26 2.36
CA PRO A 326 -17.04 -15.85 1.01
C PRO A 326 -15.75 -15.04 0.95
N SER A 327 -15.53 -14.10 1.89
CA SER A 327 -14.29 -13.33 1.96
C SER A 327 -13.06 -14.22 2.16
N PHE A 328 -13.17 -15.20 3.06
CA PHE A 328 -12.10 -16.17 3.28
C PHE A 328 -11.85 -17.05 2.05
N MET A 329 -12.91 -17.50 1.36
CA MET A 329 -12.79 -18.29 0.13
C MET A 329 -12.11 -17.49 -0.99
N VAL A 330 -12.49 -16.23 -1.19
CA VAL A 330 -11.86 -15.32 -2.19
C VAL A 330 -10.38 -15.13 -1.86
N TRP A 331 -10.05 -14.88 -0.58
CA TRP A 331 -8.67 -14.76 -0.15
C TRP A 331 -7.84 -16.02 -0.39
N MET A 332 -8.37 -17.21 -0.02
CA MET A 332 -7.67 -18.47 -0.24
C MET A 332 -7.40 -18.74 -1.72
N ALA A 333 -8.39 -18.43 -2.58
CA ALA A 333 -8.22 -18.53 -4.02
C ALA A 333 -7.17 -17.52 -4.53
N ALA A 334 -7.25 -16.25 -4.11
CA ALA A 334 -6.28 -15.23 -4.46
C ALA A 334 -4.85 -15.62 -4.02
N ALA A 335 -4.70 -16.14 -2.80
CA ALA A 335 -3.41 -16.61 -2.29
C ALA A 335 -2.87 -17.79 -3.13
N ALA A 336 -3.71 -18.77 -3.45
CA ALA A 336 -3.29 -19.90 -4.26
C ALA A 336 -2.83 -19.48 -5.67
N PHE A 337 -3.64 -18.68 -6.37
CA PHE A 337 -3.33 -18.20 -7.72
C PHE A 337 -2.21 -17.16 -7.77
N SER A 338 -1.86 -16.52 -6.66
CA SER A 338 -0.74 -15.59 -6.56
C SER A 338 0.57 -16.28 -6.18
N ILE A 339 0.54 -17.05 -5.10
CA ILE A 339 1.75 -17.58 -4.46
C ILE A 339 2.33 -18.76 -5.25
N PHE A 340 1.48 -19.67 -5.73
CA PHE A 340 1.96 -20.83 -6.45
C PHE A 340 2.71 -20.47 -7.75
N PRO A 341 2.15 -19.62 -8.66
CA PRO A 341 2.89 -19.18 -9.83
C PRO A 341 4.14 -18.35 -9.48
N ALA A 342 4.05 -17.48 -8.45
CA ALA A 342 5.19 -16.69 -8.01
C ALA A 342 6.35 -17.56 -7.49
N LEU A 343 6.03 -18.61 -6.73
CA LEU A 343 7.01 -19.60 -6.26
C LEU A 343 7.66 -20.34 -7.44
N LEU A 344 6.83 -20.83 -8.36
CA LEU A 344 7.30 -21.54 -9.55
C LEU A 344 8.24 -20.67 -10.39
N VAL A 345 7.79 -19.47 -10.73
CA VAL A 345 8.57 -18.50 -11.51
C VAL A 345 9.87 -18.15 -10.78
N SER A 346 9.80 -17.82 -9.47
CA SER A 346 10.98 -17.46 -8.67
C SER A 346 12.05 -18.54 -8.65
N VAL A 347 11.67 -19.83 -8.65
CA VAL A 347 12.61 -20.95 -8.69
C VAL A 347 13.15 -21.17 -10.10
N LEU A 348 12.29 -21.13 -11.13
CA LEU A 348 12.67 -21.41 -12.53
C LEU A 348 13.61 -20.34 -13.11
N ILE A 349 13.37 -19.06 -12.81
CA ILE A 349 14.18 -17.96 -13.38
C ILE A 349 15.43 -17.64 -12.54
N LEU A 350 15.62 -18.32 -11.41
CA LEU A 350 16.72 -18.06 -10.48
C LEU A 350 18.11 -18.13 -11.12
N PRO A 351 18.39 -19.07 -12.07
CA PRO A 351 19.67 -19.14 -12.77
C PRO A 351 19.91 -17.98 -13.74
N TYR A 352 18.87 -17.29 -14.19
CA TYR A 352 18.90 -16.33 -15.28
C TYR A 352 18.74 -14.88 -14.76
N PRO A 353 19.83 -14.15 -14.42
CA PRO A 353 19.75 -12.83 -13.77
C PRO A 353 19.07 -11.77 -14.64
N GLN A 354 19.19 -11.84 -15.96
CA GLN A 354 18.54 -10.90 -16.89
C GLN A 354 17.03 -11.12 -16.91
N VAL A 355 16.58 -12.37 -17.05
CA VAL A 355 15.16 -12.75 -17.03
C VAL A 355 14.54 -12.37 -15.70
N ARG A 356 15.24 -12.64 -14.60
CA ARG A 356 14.81 -12.26 -13.25
C ARG A 356 14.62 -10.75 -13.10
N ARG A 357 15.52 -9.94 -13.70
CA ARG A 357 15.37 -8.48 -13.72
C ARG A 357 14.14 -8.05 -14.51
N SER A 358 13.89 -8.64 -15.67
CA SER A 358 12.70 -8.35 -16.48
C SER A 358 11.41 -8.71 -15.74
N PHE A 359 11.35 -9.86 -15.07
CA PHE A 359 10.21 -10.25 -14.24
C PHE A 359 10.00 -9.32 -13.05
N ARG A 360 11.07 -8.80 -12.43
CA ARG A 360 10.96 -7.78 -11.38
C ARG A 360 10.33 -6.48 -11.88
N LEU A 361 10.80 -5.99 -13.03
CA LEU A 361 10.23 -4.80 -13.65
C LEU A 361 8.76 -5.02 -14.00
N LEU A 362 8.43 -6.17 -14.59
CA LEU A 362 7.05 -6.54 -14.89
C LEU A 362 6.17 -6.58 -13.61
N ALA A 363 6.65 -7.24 -12.56
CA ALA A 363 5.93 -7.32 -11.28
C ALA A 363 5.71 -5.92 -10.66
N LEU A 364 6.71 -5.03 -10.72
CA LEU A 364 6.56 -3.66 -10.26
C LEU A 364 5.53 -2.89 -11.10
N VAL A 365 5.54 -3.05 -12.43
CA VAL A 365 4.52 -2.43 -13.30
C VAL A 365 3.13 -2.95 -12.94
N LEU A 366 2.95 -4.27 -12.83
CA LEU A 366 1.65 -4.87 -12.47
C LEU A 366 1.14 -4.41 -11.10
N LEU A 367 2.05 -4.12 -10.16
CA LEU A 367 1.69 -3.62 -8.84
C LEU A 367 1.12 -2.20 -8.89
N PHE A 368 1.58 -1.37 -9.83
CA PHE A 368 1.20 0.03 -9.93
C PHE A 368 0.13 0.30 -11.01
N VAL A 369 -0.26 -0.71 -11.79
CA VAL A 369 -1.38 -0.56 -12.72
C VAL A 369 -2.71 -0.48 -11.95
N PRO A 370 -3.62 0.44 -12.32
CA PRO A 370 -4.92 0.59 -11.68
C PRO A 370 -5.74 -0.69 -11.69
N GLN A 371 -6.21 -1.10 -10.52
CA GLN A 371 -6.95 -2.37 -10.37
C GLN A 371 -8.32 -2.32 -11.04
N ASN A 372 -8.97 -1.15 -11.10
CA ASN A 372 -10.24 -0.96 -11.79
C ASN A 372 -10.12 -1.24 -13.30
N ALA A 373 -9.08 -0.76 -13.96
CA ALA A 373 -8.84 -1.07 -15.37
C ALA A 373 -8.59 -2.58 -15.58
N LEU A 374 -7.81 -3.22 -14.71
CA LEU A 374 -7.64 -4.68 -14.74
C LEU A 374 -8.95 -5.42 -14.49
N GLY A 375 -9.80 -4.92 -13.59
CA GLY A 375 -11.12 -5.49 -13.31
C GLY A 375 -12.06 -5.44 -14.52
N VAL A 376 -12.05 -4.32 -15.28
CA VAL A 376 -12.81 -4.20 -16.56
C VAL A 376 -12.32 -5.21 -17.59
N LEU A 377 -11.01 -5.35 -17.75
CA LEU A 377 -10.44 -6.33 -18.67
C LEU A 377 -10.84 -7.76 -18.29
N LEU A 378 -10.77 -8.09 -17.01
CA LEU A 378 -11.23 -9.40 -16.52
C LEU A 378 -12.72 -9.60 -16.80
N PHE A 379 -13.56 -8.59 -16.54
CA PHE A 379 -14.99 -8.61 -16.86
C PHE A 379 -15.21 -8.92 -18.34
N MET A 380 -14.51 -8.23 -19.24
CA MET A 380 -14.58 -8.42 -20.69
C MET A 380 -14.20 -9.83 -21.13
N VAL A 381 -13.08 -10.35 -20.58
CA VAL A 381 -12.64 -11.71 -20.89
C VAL A 381 -13.70 -12.72 -20.43
N LEU A 382 -14.16 -12.59 -19.20
CA LEU A 382 -15.17 -13.49 -18.65
C LEU A 382 -16.50 -13.41 -19.40
N SER A 383 -16.94 -12.22 -19.81
CA SER A 383 -18.20 -12.05 -20.54
C SER A 383 -18.24 -12.75 -21.90
N ARG A 384 -17.06 -13.03 -22.49
CA ARG A 384 -16.93 -13.83 -23.72
C ARG A 384 -17.06 -15.33 -23.51
N PHE A 385 -16.98 -15.81 -22.27
CA PHE A 385 -17.06 -17.23 -21.91
C PHE A 385 -18.20 -17.51 -20.91
N PRO A 386 -19.47 -17.34 -21.32
CA PRO A 386 -20.61 -17.47 -20.40
C PRO A 386 -20.74 -18.89 -19.81
N ALA A 387 -20.35 -19.92 -20.55
CA ALA A 387 -20.33 -21.30 -20.05
C ALA A 387 -19.31 -21.49 -18.92
N ALA A 388 -18.10 -20.93 -19.07
CA ALA A 388 -17.08 -20.97 -18.03
C ALA A 388 -17.51 -20.21 -16.77
N GLN A 389 -18.17 -19.06 -16.93
CA GLN A 389 -18.74 -18.32 -15.80
C GLN A 389 -19.81 -19.10 -15.04
N ALA A 390 -20.64 -19.87 -15.74
CA ALA A 390 -21.69 -20.69 -15.11
C ALA A 390 -21.12 -21.87 -14.33
N SER A 391 -19.95 -22.40 -14.78
CA SER A 391 -19.31 -23.58 -14.21
C SER A 391 -18.37 -23.27 -13.05
N ILE A 392 -17.77 -22.06 -13.03
CA ILE A 392 -16.77 -21.67 -12.03
C ILE A 392 -17.45 -20.90 -10.89
N PRO A 393 -17.24 -21.27 -9.63
CA PRO A 393 -17.78 -20.53 -8.50
C PRO A 393 -17.30 -19.08 -8.49
N ALA A 394 -18.19 -18.15 -8.20
CA ALA A 394 -17.91 -16.71 -8.27
C ALA A 394 -16.77 -16.28 -7.30
N TRP A 395 -16.65 -16.91 -6.13
CA TRP A 395 -15.53 -16.65 -5.20
C TRP A 395 -14.16 -17.02 -5.82
N LEU A 396 -14.13 -18.06 -6.65
CA LEU A 396 -12.90 -18.48 -7.35
C LEU A 396 -12.51 -17.47 -8.43
N LEU A 397 -13.49 -16.98 -9.19
CA LEU A 397 -13.28 -15.93 -10.21
C LEU A 397 -12.78 -14.62 -9.57
N GLY A 398 -13.38 -14.22 -8.43
CA GLY A 398 -12.92 -13.07 -7.66
C GLY A 398 -11.47 -13.22 -7.19
N GLY A 399 -11.11 -14.39 -6.67
CA GLY A 399 -9.74 -14.72 -6.27
C GLY A 399 -8.75 -14.72 -7.44
N MET A 400 -9.15 -15.24 -8.61
CA MET A 400 -8.33 -15.19 -9.83
C MET A 400 -8.07 -13.74 -10.30
N GLY A 401 -9.06 -12.86 -10.20
CA GLY A 401 -8.88 -11.44 -10.52
C GLY A 401 -7.82 -10.78 -9.66
N GLN A 402 -7.85 -11.06 -8.36
CA GLN A 402 -6.87 -10.54 -7.40
C GLN A 402 -5.49 -11.21 -7.50
N ALA A 403 -5.37 -12.30 -8.25
CA ALA A 403 -4.10 -12.97 -8.43
C ALA A 403 -3.06 -12.10 -9.16
N VAL A 404 -3.46 -11.16 -10.00
CA VAL A 404 -2.51 -10.30 -10.73
C VAL A 404 -1.69 -9.42 -9.78
N PRO A 405 -2.28 -8.53 -8.97
CA PRO A 405 -1.51 -7.77 -7.98
C PRO A 405 -0.90 -8.67 -6.90
N GLY A 406 -1.58 -9.73 -6.50
CA GLY A 406 -1.09 -10.71 -5.53
C GLY A 406 0.17 -11.44 -6.01
N PHE A 407 0.24 -11.86 -7.29
CA PHE A 407 1.42 -12.44 -7.90
C PHE A 407 2.61 -11.46 -7.86
N ALA A 408 2.38 -10.20 -8.20
CA ALA A 408 3.42 -9.17 -8.19
C ALA A 408 4.04 -9.03 -6.79
N PHE A 409 3.22 -8.93 -5.74
CA PHE A 409 3.69 -8.90 -4.36
C PHE A 409 4.44 -10.17 -3.96
N ALA A 410 3.85 -11.33 -4.20
CA ALA A 410 4.43 -12.62 -3.84
C ALA A 410 5.80 -12.82 -4.51
N PHE A 411 5.89 -12.53 -5.80
CA PHE A 411 7.13 -12.63 -6.56
C PHE A 411 8.22 -11.68 -6.00
N LEU A 412 7.89 -10.40 -5.76
CA LEU A 412 8.85 -9.42 -5.23
C LEU A 412 9.35 -9.79 -3.82
N LEU A 413 8.50 -10.38 -2.97
CA LEU A 413 8.90 -10.88 -1.65
C LEU A 413 9.85 -12.08 -1.75
N MET A 414 9.60 -13.01 -2.66
CA MET A 414 10.45 -14.18 -2.90
C MET A 414 11.77 -13.80 -3.57
N ASP A 415 11.74 -12.83 -4.50
CA ASP A 415 12.91 -12.35 -5.19
C ASP A 415 13.96 -11.69 -4.26
N ARG A 416 13.54 -11.12 -3.12
CA ARG A 416 14.46 -10.57 -2.10
C ARG A 416 15.45 -11.61 -1.57
N VAL A 417 15.06 -12.87 -1.50
CA VAL A 417 15.89 -13.98 -1.01
C VAL A 417 16.71 -14.62 -2.13
N GLY A 418 16.40 -14.32 -3.38
CA GLY A 418 16.91 -15.02 -4.57
C GLY A 418 18.43 -15.09 -4.66
N ASP A 419 19.18 -14.04 -4.29
CA ASP A 419 20.66 -14.07 -4.39
C ASP A 419 21.30 -14.99 -3.34
N ARG A 420 20.69 -15.08 -2.14
CA ARG A 420 21.10 -16.05 -1.12
C ARG A 420 20.73 -17.45 -1.55
N LEU A 421 19.53 -17.64 -2.03
CA LEU A 421 19.02 -18.91 -2.49
C LEU A 421 19.86 -19.48 -3.63
N ARG A 422 20.22 -18.66 -4.61
CA ARG A 422 21.10 -19.07 -5.73
C ARG A 422 22.43 -19.63 -5.24
N ARG A 423 23.06 -18.96 -4.27
CA ARG A 423 24.33 -19.44 -3.67
C ARG A 423 24.15 -20.76 -2.93
N SER A 424 23.10 -20.88 -2.12
CA SER A 424 22.79 -22.13 -1.38
C SER A 424 22.50 -23.29 -2.33
N LEU A 425 21.78 -23.06 -3.43
CA LEU A 425 21.48 -24.08 -4.43
C LEU A 425 22.73 -24.50 -5.24
N ALA A 426 23.62 -23.56 -5.54
CA ALA A 426 24.89 -23.87 -6.18
C ALA A 426 25.76 -24.75 -5.28
N LEU A 427 25.88 -24.41 -3.98
CA LEU A 427 26.58 -25.24 -3.01
C LEU A 427 25.96 -26.64 -2.88
N ALA A 428 24.64 -26.74 -2.81
CA ALA A 428 23.96 -28.04 -2.75
C ALA A 428 24.20 -28.88 -4.02
N SER A 429 24.33 -28.24 -5.20
CA SER A 429 24.65 -28.95 -6.44
C SER A 429 26.06 -29.47 -6.46
N THR A 430 27.05 -28.73 -5.92
CA THR A 430 28.45 -29.23 -5.82
C THR A 430 28.58 -30.38 -4.84
N LEU A 431 27.66 -30.48 -3.87
CA LEU A 431 27.57 -31.61 -2.92
C LEU A 431 26.76 -32.80 -3.46
N GLY A 432 26.41 -32.79 -4.74
CA GLY A 432 25.71 -33.93 -5.39
C GLY A 432 24.20 -34.01 -5.12
N ALA A 433 23.59 -32.95 -4.54
CA ALA A 433 22.17 -32.98 -4.29
C ALA A 433 21.34 -33.01 -5.58
N SER A 434 20.38 -33.93 -5.68
CA SER A 434 19.43 -34.02 -6.80
C SER A 434 18.55 -32.77 -6.91
N ALA A 435 17.94 -32.53 -8.09
CA ALA A 435 17.07 -31.40 -8.32
C ALA A 435 15.90 -31.35 -7.28
N TRP A 436 15.32 -32.51 -6.96
CA TRP A 436 14.25 -32.64 -5.98
C TRP A 436 14.73 -32.36 -4.55
N GLN A 437 15.90 -32.83 -4.16
CA GLN A 437 16.50 -32.52 -2.87
C GLN A 437 16.82 -31.02 -2.74
N ARG A 438 17.32 -30.38 -3.80
CA ARG A 438 17.55 -28.94 -3.83
C ARG A 438 16.26 -28.14 -3.68
N LEU A 439 15.16 -28.58 -4.32
CA LEU A 439 13.86 -27.93 -4.19
C LEU A 439 13.31 -28.08 -2.77
N LEU A 440 13.17 -29.32 -2.28
CA LEU A 440 12.49 -29.58 -1.00
C LEU A 440 13.33 -29.22 0.23
N LYS A 441 14.65 -29.49 0.21
CA LYS A 441 15.51 -29.31 1.39
C LYS A 441 16.20 -27.97 1.44
N VAL A 442 16.32 -27.26 0.30
CA VAL A 442 17.01 -25.96 0.24
C VAL A 442 16.08 -24.84 -0.19
N ALA A 443 15.41 -24.94 -1.36
CA ALA A 443 14.61 -23.82 -1.88
C ALA A 443 13.38 -23.53 -1.02
N LEU A 444 12.52 -24.53 -0.79
CA LEU A 444 11.28 -24.37 -0.03
C LEU A 444 11.49 -23.86 1.39
N PRO A 445 12.41 -24.40 2.21
CA PRO A 445 12.65 -23.86 3.55
C PRO A 445 13.17 -22.43 3.56
N ASN A 446 14.00 -22.04 2.58
CA ASN A 446 14.50 -20.67 2.47
C ASN A 446 13.45 -19.68 1.98
N LEU A 447 12.49 -20.13 1.16
CA LEU A 447 11.38 -19.32 0.66
C LEU A 447 10.18 -19.29 1.61
N ALA A 448 10.07 -20.24 2.56
CA ALA A 448 8.92 -20.34 3.46
C ALA A 448 8.57 -19.02 4.20
N PRO A 449 9.53 -18.23 4.72
CA PRO A 449 9.22 -16.93 5.31
C PRO A 449 8.64 -15.92 4.31
N SER A 450 9.09 -15.96 3.05
CA SER A 450 8.59 -15.09 1.99
C SER A 450 7.20 -15.53 1.52
N VAL A 451 6.95 -16.84 1.49
CA VAL A 451 5.62 -17.42 1.21
C VAL A 451 4.63 -17.02 2.29
N ALA A 452 5.00 -17.13 3.57
CA ALA A 452 4.14 -16.69 4.68
C ALA A 452 3.85 -15.17 4.60
N ALA A 453 4.87 -14.36 4.30
CA ALA A 453 4.67 -12.92 4.11
C ALA A 453 3.76 -12.62 2.89
N ALA A 454 3.90 -13.36 1.79
CA ALA A 454 3.04 -13.24 0.62
C ALA A 454 1.59 -13.63 0.93
N PHE A 455 1.38 -14.66 1.76
CA PHE A 455 0.05 -15.08 2.20
C PHE A 455 -0.66 -13.98 3.02
N VAL A 456 0.07 -13.31 3.90
CA VAL A 456 -0.45 -12.15 4.65
C VAL A 456 -0.70 -10.97 3.73
N ALA A 457 0.22 -10.69 2.78
CA ALA A 457 0.06 -9.58 1.83
C ALA A 457 -1.15 -9.79 0.92
N THR A 458 -1.42 -11.02 0.48
CA THR A 458 -2.64 -11.31 -0.29
C THR A 458 -3.91 -11.12 0.53
N ALA A 459 -3.89 -11.40 1.84
CA ALA A 459 -5.02 -11.09 2.73
C ALA A 459 -5.30 -9.58 2.77
N LEU A 460 -4.25 -8.76 2.91
CA LEU A 460 -4.37 -7.29 2.91
C LEU A 460 -5.04 -6.79 1.62
N ILE A 461 -4.56 -7.26 0.46
CA ILE A 461 -5.11 -6.88 -0.84
C ILE A 461 -6.56 -7.32 -0.96
N THR A 462 -6.86 -8.59 -0.64
CA THR A 462 -8.18 -9.20 -0.84
C THR A 462 -9.25 -8.62 0.07
N LEU A 463 -8.89 -8.34 1.32
CA LEU A 463 -9.84 -7.81 2.30
C LEU A 463 -10.16 -6.32 2.10
N ASP A 464 -9.33 -5.59 1.36
CA ASP A 464 -9.59 -4.19 1.00
C ASP A 464 -10.16 -4.02 -0.42
N ASP A 465 -10.10 -5.07 -1.25
CA ASP A 465 -10.56 -5.00 -2.64
C ASP A 465 -12.06 -5.21 -2.79
N ILE A 466 -12.68 -4.29 -3.51
CA ILE A 466 -14.08 -4.40 -3.94
C ILE A 466 -14.20 -4.63 -5.46
N ILE A 467 -13.16 -4.34 -6.23
CA ILE A 467 -13.23 -4.15 -7.68
C ILE A 467 -13.45 -5.48 -8.38
N PHE A 468 -12.54 -6.44 -8.17
CA PHE A 468 -12.60 -7.72 -8.89
C PHE A 468 -13.84 -8.53 -8.56
N VAL A 469 -14.34 -8.43 -7.32
CA VAL A 469 -15.58 -9.09 -6.88
C VAL A 469 -16.80 -8.35 -7.40
N ARG A 470 -16.78 -7.01 -7.37
CA ARG A 470 -17.90 -6.16 -7.79
C ARG A 470 -18.14 -6.21 -9.31
N TYR A 471 -17.08 -6.35 -10.11
CA TYR A 471 -17.18 -6.37 -11.58
C TYR A 471 -17.47 -7.75 -12.16
N LEU A 472 -17.65 -8.78 -11.35
CA LEU A 472 -18.06 -10.10 -11.86
C LEU A 472 -19.42 -10.02 -12.53
N PRO A 473 -19.58 -10.65 -13.74
CA PRO A 473 -20.75 -10.40 -14.60
C PRO A 473 -22.06 -11.01 -14.10
N ARG A 474 -22.05 -12.08 -13.33
CA ARG A 474 -23.30 -12.83 -13.05
C ARG A 474 -23.76 -12.88 -11.60
N LEU A 475 -22.91 -13.04 -10.63
CA LEU A 475 -23.32 -13.10 -9.23
C LEU A 475 -22.29 -12.35 -8.41
N PRO A 476 -22.64 -11.21 -7.83
CA PRO A 476 -21.73 -10.55 -6.90
C PRO A 476 -21.53 -11.49 -5.71
N VAL A 477 -20.28 -11.89 -5.49
CA VAL A 477 -19.88 -12.47 -4.21
C VAL A 477 -19.93 -11.35 -3.21
N ASN A 478 -20.81 -11.47 -2.22
CA ASN A 478 -20.84 -10.49 -1.15
C ASN A 478 -19.68 -10.80 -0.20
N THR A 479 -18.62 -9.99 -0.24
CA THR A 479 -17.47 -10.04 0.67
C THR A 479 -17.60 -8.99 1.76
N ALA A 480 -16.80 -9.11 2.82
CA ALA A 480 -16.76 -8.09 3.88
C ALA A 480 -16.46 -6.70 3.31
N ALA A 481 -15.53 -6.58 2.36
CA ALA A 481 -15.22 -5.32 1.71
C ALA A 481 -16.43 -4.75 0.94
N THR A 482 -17.12 -5.57 0.13
CA THR A 482 -18.28 -5.10 -0.64
C THR A 482 -19.46 -4.74 0.24
N GLU A 483 -19.69 -5.47 1.34
CA GLU A 483 -20.74 -5.18 2.33
C GLU A 483 -20.45 -3.87 3.07
N LEU A 484 -19.22 -3.70 3.57
CA LEU A 484 -18.80 -2.48 4.25
C LEU A 484 -18.87 -1.27 3.31
N PHE A 485 -18.44 -1.42 2.06
CA PHE A 485 -18.53 -0.35 1.06
C PHE A 485 -19.98 0.01 0.75
N GLY A 486 -20.85 -0.97 0.58
CA GLY A 486 -22.28 -0.76 0.34
C GLY A 486 -22.92 0.06 1.45
N ARG A 487 -22.65 -0.27 2.71
CA ARG A 487 -23.16 0.45 3.87
C ARG A 487 -22.51 1.82 4.06
N ALA A 488 -21.19 1.93 3.85
CA ALA A 488 -20.45 3.19 4.04
C ALA A 488 -20.94 4.34 3.13
N ARG A 489 -21.56 4.00 2.00
CA ARG A 489 -22.16 4.98 1.08
C ARG A 489 -23.40 5.69 1.64
N TYR A 490 -24.04 5.11 2.65
CA TYR A 490 -25.22 5.70 3.32
C TYR A 490 -24.85 6.51 4.57
N GLY A 491 -23.57 6.63 4.86
CA GLY A 491 -23.02 7.42 5.95
C GLY A 491 -22.21 6.62 6.96
N ALA A 492 -21.56 7.34 7.85
CA ALA A 492 -20.76 6.77 8.92
C ALA A 492 -21.69 6.25 10.03
N ALA A 493 -21.50 4.98 10.43
CA ALA A 493 -22.24 4.36 11.52
C ALA A 493 -21.28 3.66 12.49
N PRO A 494 -21.57 3.62 13.81
CA PRO A 494 -20.69 3.02 14.81
C PRO A 494 -20.46 1.51 14.63
N ASP A 495 -21.50 0.77 14.22
CA ASP A 495 -21.42 -0.67 13.92
C ASP A 495 -20.48 -0.95 12.75
N LEU A 496 -20.53 -0.09 11.73
CA LEU A 496 -19.65 -0.15 10.57
C LEU A 496 -18.20 0.15 10.96
N ALA A 497 -17.98 1.14 11.84
CA ALA A 497 -16.66 1.44 12.37
C ALA A 497 -16.11 0.27 13.21
N ALA A 498 -16.94 -0.35 14.04
CA ALA A 498 -16.59 -1.53 14.81
C ALA A 498 -16.21 -2.71 13.90
N ALA A 499 -16.98 -2.97 12.83
CA ALA A 499 -16.67 -4.00 11.85
C ALA A 499 -15.33 -3.73 11.13
N CYS A 500 -15.04 -2.48 10.77
CA CYS A 500 -13.76 -2.07 10.19
C CYS A 500 -12.57 -2.30 11.15
N ILE A 501 -12.75 -2.02 12.45
CA ILE A 501 -11.73 -2.30 13.48
C ILE A 501 -11.51 -3.81 13.62
N LEU A 502 -12.57 -4.60 13.68
CA LEU A 502 -12.46 -6.06 13.73
C LEU A 502 -11.68 -6.61 12.53
N MET A 503 -11.92 -6.07 11.34
CA MET A 503 -11.19 -6.44 10.14
C MET A 503 -9.71 -6.05 10.22
N ALA A 504 -9.40 -4.83 10.70
CA ALA A 504 -8.02 -4.39 10.92
C ALA A 504 -7.30 -5.23 12.00
N LEU A 505 -7.98 -5.60 13.09
CA LEU A 505 -7.46 -6.48 14.12
C LEU A 505 -7.21 -7.90 13.60
N PHE A 506 -8.09 -8.43 12.75
CA PHE A 506 -7.88 -9.72 12.09
C PHE A 506 -6.61 -9.70 11.22
N ILE A 507 -6.42 -8.65 10.42
CA ILE A 507 -5.21 -8.46 9.61
C ILE A 507 -3.96 -8.35 10.51
N LEU A 508 -4.04 -7.59 11.60
CA LEU A 508 -2.94 -7.46 12.57
C LEU A 508 -2.59 -8.81 13.20
N LEU A 509 -3.59 -9.61 13.54
CA LEU A 509 -3.41 -10.97 14.06
C LEU A 509 -2.70 -11.86 13.03
N LEU A 510 -3.08 -11.81 11.75
CA LEU A 510 -2.41 -12.56 10.69
C LEU A 510 -0.95 -12.14 10.55
N VAL A 511 -0.65 -10.83 10.60
CA VAL A 511 0.73 -10.31 10.57
C VAL A 511 1.53 -10.82 11.77
N ALA A 512 0.94 -10.77 12.97
CA ALA A 512 1.56 -11.27 14.21
C ALA A 512 1.83 -12.78 14.15
N CYS A 513 0.86 -13.58 13.70
CA CYS A 513 1.03 -15.01 13.49
C CYS A 513 2.14 -15.31 12.46
N GLY A 514 2.18 -14.58 11.36
CA GLY A 514 3.23 -14.71 10.35
C GLY A 514 4.62 -14.37 10.89
N HIS A 515 4.72 -13.35 11.76
CA HIS A 515 5.96 -12.98 12.44
C HIS A 515 6.41 -14.05 13.44
N ILE A 516 5.51 -14.55 14.28
CA ILE A 516 5.77 -15.63 15.24
C ILE A 516 6.22 -16.89 14.52
N ALA A 517 5.53 -17.28 13.45
CA ALA A 517 5.90 -18.43 12.64
C ALA A 517 7.32 -18.30 12.04
N ARG A 518 7.72 -17.10 11.68
CA ARG A 518 9.09 -16.80 11.19
C ARG A 518 10.15 -16.94 12.29
N GLU A 519 9.87 -16.48 13.49
CA GLU A 519 10.79 -16.52 14.63
C GLU A 519 10.82 -17.89 15.33
N PHE A 520 9.79 -18.72 15.15
CA PHE A 520 9.63 -20.00 15.82
C PHE A 520 10.85 -20.93 15.71
N PRO A 521 11.53 -21.08 14.55
CA PRO A 521 12.74 -21.90 14.46
C PRO A 521 13.90 -21.36 15.31
N ALA A 522 14.02 -20.04 15.44
CA ALA A 522 15.05 -19.41 16.26
C ALA A 522 14.72 -19.53 17.75
N ILE A 523 13.44 -19.34 18.12
CA ILE A 523 12.94 -19.53 19.49
C ILE A 523 13.13 -20.99 19.93
N ARG A 524 12.77 -21.96 19.08
CA ARG A 524 12.96 -23.39 19.34
C ARG A 524 14.44 -23.73 19.56
N ARG A 525 15.35 -23.20 18.73
CA ARG A 525 16.81 -23.40 18.91
C ARG A 525 17.30 -22.83 20.24
N ARG A 526 16.82 -21.64 20.64
CA ARG A 526 17.16 -21.03 21.92
C ARG A 526 16.63 -21.83 23.11
N LEU A 527 15.39 -22.31 23.03
CA LEU A 527 14.77 -23.18 24.04
C LEU A 527 15.52 -24.52 24.18
N VAL A 528 15.84 -25.17 23.07
CA VAL A 528 16.61 -26.41 23.07
C VAL A 528 18.02 -26.18 23.62
N ALA A 529 18.66 -25.06 23.27
CA ALA A 529 19.97 -24.69 23.81
C ALA A 529 19.94 -24.31 25.30
N SER A 530 18.82 -23.78 25.80
CA SER A 530 18.64 -23.47 27.23
C SER A 530 18.33 -24.71 28.07
N VAL A 531 17.59 -25.68 27.51
CA VAL A 531 17.28 -26.96 28.17
C VAL A 531 18.46 -27.92 28.10
N GLY A 532 19.29 -27.82 27.05
CA GLY A 532 20.47 -28.69 26.85
C GLY A 532 21.74 -28.26 27.56
N ARG A 533 21.74 -27.20 28.39
CA ARG A 533 22.86 -26.91 29.31
C ARG A 533 22.64 -27.73 30.59
N PRO A 534 23.32 -28.86 30.75
CA PRO A 534 23.25 -29.57 32.04
C PRO A 534 23.84 -28.62 33.12
N LYS A 535 23.15 -28.55 34.25
CA LYS A 535 23.63 -27.89 35.49
C LYS A 535 24.87 -28.59 36.10
N VAL A 536 25.64 -29.32 35.31
CA VAL A 536 26.81 -30.09 35.73
C VAL A 536 28.06 -29.27 35.93
N ALA A 537 28.09 -27.98 35.53
CA ALA A 537 29.28 -27.13 35.69
C ALA A 537 29.33 -26.34 37.01
N ALA A 538 28.30 -26.47 37.86
CA ALA A 538 28.26 -25.76 39.15
C ALA A 538 28.55 -26.64 40.38
N GLU A 539 28.67 -27.95 40.19
CA GLU A 539 28.95 -28.92 41.31
C GLU A 539 30.37 -29.49 41.33
N LEU A 540 31.20 -29.22 40.33
CA LEU A 540 32.60 -29.59 40.38
C LEU A 540 33.39 -28.31 40.67
N GLY A 541 33.41 -27.94 41.98
CA GLY A 541 34.37 -27.04 42.55
C GLY A 541 35.79 -27.55 42.28
N VAL A 542 36.45 -26.95 41.29
CA VAL A 542 37.90 -26.97 41.18
C VAL A 542 38.39 -25.56 41.50
N GLU A 543 38.49 -25.28 42.81
CA GLU A 543 39.51 -24.41 43.32
C GLU A 543 40.87 -24.98 42.90
N GLY A 544 41.68 -24.15 42.32
CA GLY A 544 43.10 -24.43 42.30
C GLY A 544 43.83 -24.04 41.02
N ALA A 545 44.64 -23.05 41.22
CA ALA A 545 45.98 -22.84 40.69
C ALA A 545 46.13 -22.07 39.35
N ARG A 546 46.59 -20.85 39.64
CA ARG A 546 47.54 -20.00 38.90
C ARG A 546 47.06 -19.21 37.71
#